data_1ae6bf07de79afb528d0217413a3fb18
#
_entry.id   1ae6bf07de79afb528d0217413a3fb18
#
_cell.length_a   1.000
_cell.length_b   1.000
_cell.length_c   1.000
_cell.angle_alpha   90.00
_cell.angle_beta   90.00
_cell.angle_gamma   90.00
#
_symmetry.space_group_name_H-M   'P 1'
#
loop_
_entity.id
_entity.type
_entity.pdbx_description
1 polymer ?
#
loop_
_entity_poly.entity_id
_entity_poly.type
_entity_poly.pdbx_seq_one_letter_code
_entity_poly.pdbx_strand_id
1 'polypeptide(L)'
;MKEFVTLEKLSKGDQVAVISPSSGLPELFPWVQDLGLSRMREQFGLTPVEYPTTRKMGSSLEDRARDIMAAFADKENMAVFASIGGEDQIKLIKFLDPKIILNNPKPFFGFSDNTHLHNFLWNLGIPSYYGGGVMNQFGMNVKMFDETVQSIKQALFKSGEFELKVSTEYNDVSLDWSEKENLAKQRTVEPNDGFFWDGHKEAEGILWGGCVESLVVQCSTDKYLPSDDSIEGTVLVLETAEDIPEHWIIEYVLTGFGERGWFDKFQAVLVGRPKAWEFNKQNSKEQKAEYRKQQRETVLRVVREYNATIPVVQNLDFGHTDPQIVMPLGNIAKISSEQKKIILTY
;
A
#
# COMPACT_ATOMS: atom_id res chain seq x y z
N MET A 1 -5.75 14.01 -18.01
CA MET A 1 -5.49 13.29 -16.73
C MET A 1 -6.75 13.32 -15.88
N LYS A 2 -6.99 12.28 -15.09
CA LYS A 2 -8.11 12.20 -14.15
C LYS A 2 -7.96 13.25 -13.04
N GLU A 3 -9.08 13.90 -12.67
CA GLU A 3 -9.09 14.88 -11.58
C GLU A 3 -9.31 14.20 -10.22
N PHE A 4 -8.63 14.69 -9.20
CA PHE A 4 -8.73 14.22 -7.82
C PHE A 4 -9.08 15.37 -6.89
N VAL A 5 -9.87 15.08 -5.85
CA VAL A 5 -10.17 16.04 -4.80
C VAL A 5 -8.90 16.31 -3.97
N THR A 6 -8.78 17.52 -3.45
CA THR A 6 -7.74 17.85 -2.46
C THR A 6 -8.26 17.46 -1.08
N LEU A 7 -7.48 16.65 -0.36
CA LEU A 7 -7.79 16.25 1.01
C LEU A 7 -7.14 17.19 2.02
N GLU A 8 -7.85 17.51 3.08
CA GLU A 8 -7.31 18.30 4.18
C GLU A 8 -6.25 17.49 4.96
N LYS A 9 -5.23 18.19 5.45
CA LYS A 9 -4.21 17.58 6.32
C LYS A 9 -4.71 17.59 7.76
N LEU A 10 -4.31 16.54 8.49
CA LEU A 10 -4.69 16.36 9.88
C LEU A 10 -3.87 17.30 10.81
N SER A 11 -4.42 17.52 11.98
CA SER A 11 -3.79 18.19 13.11
C SER A 11 -3.66 17.25 14.30
N LYS A 12 -2.80 17.57 15.25
CA LYS A 12 -2.76 16.84 16.53
C LYS A 12 -4.08 16.98 17.27
N GLY A 13 -4.59 15.89 17.80
CA GLY A 13 -5.87 15.78 18.46
C GLY A 13 -6.99 15.25 17.57
N ASP A 14 -6.80 15.29 16.25
CA ASP A 14 -7.84 14.85 15.31
C ASP A 14 -8.23 13.38 15.52
N GLN A 15 -9.52 13.13 15.40
CA GLN A 15 -10.09 11.80 15.44
C GLN A 15 -9.85 11.08 14.11
N VAL A 16 -9.49 9.81 14.19
CA VAL A 16 -9.33 8.93 13.04
C VAL A 16 -10.07 7.62 13.27
N ALA A 17 -10.76 7.15 12.23
CA ALA A 17 -11.43 5.87 12.28
C ALA A 17 -10.42 4.73 12.09
N VAL A 18 -10.58 3.65 12.84
CA VAL A 18 -9.88 2.38 12.65
C VAL A 18 -10.90 1.31 12.33
N ILE A 19 -10.77 0.68 11.16
CA ILE A 19 -11.68 -0.32 10.63
C ILE A 19 -10.94 -1.59 10.24
N SER A 20 -11.65 -2.71 10.16
CA SER A 20 -11.14 -3.98 9.61
C SER A 20 -11.90 -4.33 8.33
N PRO A 21 -11.56 -3.70 7.20
CA PRO A 21 -12.34 -3.89 5.96
C PRO A 21 -12.11 -5.26 5.31
N SER A 22 -11.01 -5.92 5.65
CA SER A 22 -10.63 -7.24 5.14
C SER A 22 -10.69 -8.31 6.23
N SER A 23 -9.90 -8.17 7.30
CA SER A 23 -9.83 -9.17 8.39
C SER A 23 -9.95 -8.54 9.76
N GLY A 24 -10.76 -9.15 10.65
CA GLY A 24 -10.91 -8.78 12.06
C GLY A 24 -9.79 -9.31 12.95
N LEU A 25 -8.58 -9.46 12.41
CA LEU A 25 -7.41 -10.04 13.08
C LEU A 25 -7.04 -9.39 14.43
N PRO A 26 -7.41 -8.12 14.72
CA PRO A 26 -7.29 -7.54 16.07
C PRO A 26 -8.01 -8.32 17.18
N GLU A 27 -9.00 -9.18 16.86
CA GLU A 27 -9.62 -10.10 17.83
C GLU A 27 -8.62 -11.14 18.34
N LEU A 28 -7.79 -11.68 17.45
CA LEU A 28 -6.84 -12.76 17.77
C LEU A 28 -5.55 -12.23 18.40
N PHE A 29 -5.11 -11.03 18.00
CA PHE A 29 -3.87 -10.42 18.45
C PHE A 29 -4.11 -9.01 19.02
N PRO A 30 -4.95 -8.86 20.07
CA PRO A 30 -5.34 -7.55 20.59
C PRO A 30 -4.14 -6.72 21.08
N TRP A 31 -3.08 -7.36 21.58
CA TRP A 31 -1.87 -6.65 22.03
C TRP A 31 -1.11 -5.95 20.91
N VAL A 32 -1.16 -6.48 19.66
CA VAL A 32 -0.54 -5.83 18.50
C VAL A 32 -1.37 -4.60 18.10
N GLN A 33 -2.69 -4.76 18.04
CA GLN A 33 -3.62 -3.66 17.78
C GLN A 33 -3.50 -2.55 18.83
N ASP A 34 -3.48 -2.92 20.13
CA ASP A 34 -3.37 -1.96 21.25
C ASP A 34 -2.05 -1.18 21.18
N LEU A 35 -0.93 -1.83 20.82
CA LEU A 35 0.34 -1.15 20.58
C LEU A 35 0.23 -0.16 19.43
N GLY A 36 -0.42 -0.54 18.32
CA GLY A 36 -0.66 0.34 17.18
C GLY A 36 -1.46 1.57 17.58
N LEU A 37 -2.59 1.39 18.28
CA LEU A 37 -3.43 2.48 18.78
C LEU A 37 -2.70 3.39 19.78
N SER A 38 -1.86 2.81 20.65
CA SER A 38 -1.03 3.58 21.59
C SER A 38 -0.07 4.51 20.83
N ARG A 39 0.62 4.00 19.82
CA ARG A 39 1.51 4.82 18.99
C ARG A 39 0.79 5.90 18.18
N MET A 40 -0.39 5.60 17.66
CA MET A 40 -1.21 6.62 17.01
C MET A 40 -1.49 7.79 17.96
N ARG A 41 -1.76 7.53 19.25
CA ARG A 41 -1.96 8.55 20.27
C ARG A 41 -0.67 9.24 20.67
N GLU A 42 0.34 8.49 21.05
CA GLU A 42 1.53 9.01 21.72
C GLU A 42 2.55 9.59 20.75
N GLN A 43 2.75 8.95 19.58
CA GLN A 43 3.78 9.35 18.62
C GLN A 43 3.25 10.28 17.53
N PHE A 44 1.96 10.15 17.18
CA PHE A 44 1.35 10.94 16.13
C PHE A 44 0.33 11.96 16.67
N GLY A 45 -0.10 11.83 17.92
CA GLY A 45 -1.06 12.74 18.57
C GLY A 45 -2.47 12.62 17.99
N LEU A 46 -2.84 11.47 17.44
CA LEU A 46 -4.16 11.19 16.87
C LEU A 46 -5.10 10.61 17.93
N THR A 47 -6.41 10.67 17.69
CA THR A 47 -7.44 10.05 18.52
C THR A 47 -8.10 8.90 17.75
N PRO A 48 -7.55 7.67 17.80
CA PRO A 48 -8.11 6.52 17.08
C PRO A 48 -9.40 6.03 17.74
N VAL A 49 -10.43 5.80 16.92
CA VAL A 49 -11.75 5.26 17.29
C VAL A 49 -11.99 3.99 16.47
N GLU A 50 -12.16 2.86 17.16
CA GLU A 50 -12.43 1.57 16.52
C GLU A 50 -13.93 1.42 16.21
N TYR A 51 -14.24 0.84 15.07
CA TYR A 51 -15.60 0.56 14.61
C TYR A 51 -16.03 -0.88 15.00
N PRO A 52 -17.34 -1.18 15.00
CA PRO A 52 -17.88 -2.43 15.57
C PRO A 52 -17.26 -3.73 15.08
N THR A 53 -16.83 -3.80 13.79
CA THR A 53 -16.23 -5.01 13.22
C THR A 53 -14.71 -5.06 13.35
N THR A 54 -14.07 -4.00 13.88
CA THR A 54 -12.59 -3.90 13.94
C THR A 54 -11.96 -5.08 14.66
N ARG A 55 -12.52 -5.49 15.81
CA ARG A 55 -12.04 -6.63 16.61
C ARG A 55 -13.00 -7.82 16.54
N LYS A 56 -13.43 -8.18 15.32
CA LYS A 56 -14.39 -9.27 15.14
C LYS A 56 -14.08 -10.09 13.90
N MET A 57 -13.48 -11.26 14.12
CA MET A 57 -13.29 -12.25 13.04
C MET A 57 -14.63 -12.73 12.50
N GLY A 58 -14.65 -13.04 11.20
CA GLY A 58 -15.84 -13.60 10.55
C GLY A 58 -17.04 -12.64 10.45
N SER A 59 -16.82 -11.33 10.62
CA SER A 59 -17.87 -10.33 10.36
C SER A 59 -18.35 -10.42 8.92
N SER A 60 -19.68 -10.23 8.71
CA SER A 60 -20.25 -10.25 7.37
C SER A 60 -19.68 -9.15 6.48
N LEU A 61 -19.74 -9.35 5.16
CA LEU A 61 -19.33 -8.34 4.20
C LEU A 61 -20.13 -7.04 4.37
N GLU A 62 -21.42 -7.18 4.62
CA GLU A 62 -22.35 -6.06 4.83
C GLU A 62 -22.03 -5.26 6.10
N ASP A 63 -21.67 -5.94 7.20
CA ASP A 63 -21.31 -5.25 8.45
C ASP A 63 -20.00 -4.49 8.30
N ARG A 64 -18.98 -5.09 7.66
CA ARG A 64 -17.72 -4.42 7.37
C ARG A 64 -17.91 -3.23 6.40
N ALA A 65 -18.75 -3.38 5.38
CA ALA A 65 -19.11 -2.28 4.47
C ALA A 65 -19.83 -1.15 5.18
N ARG A 66 -20.71 -1.47 6.15
CA ARG A 66 -21.39 -0.48 6.99
C ARG A 66 -20.39 0.32 7.82
N ASP A 67 -19.39 -0.34 8.40
CA ASP A 67 -18.35 0.34 9.17
C ASP A 67 -17.51 1.27 8.30
N ILE A 68 -17.15 0.86 7.07
CA ILE A 68 -16.47 1.74 6.10
C ILE A 68 -17.32 3.00 5.84
N MET A 69 -18.58 2.81 5.47
CA MET A 69 -19.49 3.93 5.15
C MET A 69 -19.69 4.84 6.36
N ALA A 70 -19.84 4.27 7.56
CA ALA A 70 -19.98 5.04 8.79
C ALA A 70 -18.70 5.83 9.11
N ALA A 71 -17.52 5.23 8.93
CA ALA A 71 -16.23 5.90 9.13
C ALA A 71 -16.04 7.10 8.19
N PHE A 72 -16.46 6.97 6.93
CA PHE A 72 -16.43 8.08 5.98
C PHE A 72 -17.52 9.13 6.28
N ALA A 73 -18.73 8.72 6.68
CA ALA A 73 -19.84 9.64 6.95
C ALA A 73 -19.65 10.47 8.22
N ASP A 74 -18.96 9.93 9.22
CA ASP A 74 -18.72 10.61 10.49
C ASP A 74 -17.77 11.81 10.29
N LYS A 75 -18.28 13.01 10.55
CA LYS A 75 -17.54 14.27 10.33
C LYS A 75 -16.41 14.51 11.34
N GLU A 76 -16.43 13.83 12.47
CA GLU A 76 -15.36 13.91 13.47
C GLU A 76 -14.10 13.17 12.99
N ASN A 77 -14.25 12.19 12.10
CA ASN A 77 -13.12 11.47 11.55
C ASN A 77 -12.43 12.28 10.43
N MET A 78 -11.15 12.57 10.62
CA MET A 78 -10.31 13.25 9.62
C MET A 78 -9.59 12.27 8.70
N ALA A 79 -9.47 11.00 9.07
CA ALA A 79 -8.89 9.93 8.26
C ALA A 79 -9.48 8.56 8.63
N VAL A 80 -9.27 7.57 7.76
CA VAL A 80 -9.67 6.18 7.96
C VAL A 80 -8.45 5.28 7.82
N PHE A 81 -8.21 4.41 8.80
CA PHE A 81 -7.10 3.45 8.80
C PHE A 81 -7.62 2.03 8.79
N ALA A 82 -7.08 1.19 7.92
CA ALA A 82 -7.26 -0.24 8.01
C ALA A 82 -6.41 -0.82 9.15
N SER A 83 -6.99 -1.70 9.96
CA SER A 83 -6.23 -2.46 10.96
C SER A 83 -5.17 -3.32 10.30
N ILE A 84 -5.57 -4.06 9.26
CA ILE A 84 -4.74 -4.97 8.48
C ILE A 84 -5.37 -5.24 7.10
N GLY A 85 -4.66 -5.96 6.23
CA GLY A 85 -5.19 -6.56 5.00
C GLY A 85 -6.01 -7.83 5.22
N GLY A 86 -6.06 -8.69 4.23
CA GLY A 86 -6.80 -9.97 4.20
C GLY A 86 -6.91 -10.51 2.78
N GLU A 87 -8.05 -11.17 2.43
CA GLU A 87 -8.14 -11.90 1.16
C GLU A 87 -9.48 -11.70 0.42
N ASP A 88 -10.45 -10.99 0.99
CA ASP A 88 -11.81 -11.02 0.44
C ASP A 88 -12.47 -9.65 0.23
N GLN A 89 -11.73 -8.56 0.39
CA GLN A 89 -12.28 -7.20 0.34
C GLN A 89 -12.97 -6.89 -1.01
N ILE A 90 -12.54 -7.49 -2.11
CA ILE A 90 -13.21 -7.30 -3.41
C ILE A 90 -14.70 -7.64 -3.33
N LYS A 91 -15.08 -8.63 -2.51
CA LYS A 91 -16.47 -9.05 -2.34
C LYS A 91 -17.31 -8.01 -1.60
N LEU A 92 -16.65 -7.19 -0.78
CA LEU A 92 -17.26 -6.16 0.05
C LEU A 92 -17.59 -4.89 -0.75
N ILE A 93 -16.74 -4.50 -1.69
CA ILE A 93 -16.84 -3.20 -2.40
C ILE A 93 -18.23 -2.96 -3.02
N LYS A 94 -18.90 -4.00 -3.49
CA LYS A 94 -20.26 -3.91 -4.07
C LYS A 94 -21.36 -3.44 -3.09
N PHE A 95 -21.08 -3.46 -1.78
CA PHE A 95 -22.02 -3.00 -0.74
C PHE A 95 -21.75 -1.54 -0.32
N LEU A 96 -20.71 -0.91 -0.86
CA LEU A 96 -20.43 0.50 -0.59
C LEU A 96 -21.34 1.40 -1.43
N ASP A 97 -21.88 2.45 -0.81
CA ASP A 97 -22.55 3.54 -1.52
C ASP A 97 -21.52 4.61 -1.90
N PRO A 98 -21.21 4.77 -3.19
CA PRO A 98 -20.24 5.77 -3.65
C PRO A 98 -20.61 7.20 -3.24
N LYS A 99 -21.90 7.50 -3.12
CA LYS A 99 -22.37 8.86 -2.75
C LYS A 99 -21.99 9.24 -1.31
N ILE A 100 -22.05 8.27 -0.39
CA ILE A 100 -21.64 8.52 1.01
C ILE A 100 -20.17 8.92 1.04
N ILE A 101 -19.33 8.20 0.31
CA ILE A 101 -17.88 8.40 0.29
C ILE A 101 -17.53 9.70 -0.46
N LEU A 102 -18.15 9.96 -1.63
CA LEU A 102 -17.95 11.19 -2.40
C LEU A 102 -18.36 12.46 -1.65
N ASN A 103 -19.40 12.38 -0.83
CA ASN A 103 -19.85 13.51 -0.02
C ASN A 103 -18.99 13.75 1.24
N ASN A 104 -18.11 12.81 1.58
CA ASN A 104 -17.28 12.86 2.77
C ASN A 104 -15.84 12.35 2.45
N PRO A 105 -15.14 12.92 1.45
CA PRO A 105 -13.83 12.42 1.07
C PRO A 105 -12.83 12.57 2.21
N LYS A 106 -12.08 11.50 2.51
CA LYS A 106 -11.10 11.43 3.58
C LYS A 106 -9.88 10.62 3.16
N PRO A 107 -8.70 10.90 3.73
CA PRO A 107 -7.54 10.03 3.56
C PRO A 107 -7.83 8.62 4.09
N PHE A 108 -7.59 7.61 3.24
CA PHE A 108 -7.63 6.20 3.64
C PHE A 108 -6.21 5.65 3.66
N PHE A 109 -5.84 4.93 4.73
CA PHE A 109 -4.55 4.26 4.92
C PHE A 109 -4.75 2.76 5.01
N GLY A 110 -3.98 2.00 4.26
CA GLY A 110 -3.98 0.55 4.23
C GLY A 110 -3.13 0.03 3.08
N PHE A 111 -2.93 -1.27 2.96
CA PHE A 111 -2.20 -1.90 1.85
C PHE A 111 -2.62 -3.36 1.69
N SER A 112 -1.98 -4.13 0.78
CA SER A 112 -2.32 -5.53 0.54
C SER A 112 -3.74 -5.65 -0.05
N ASP A 113 -4.61 -6.50 0.52
CA ASP A 113 -6.02 -6.65 0.10
C ASP A 113 -6.81 -5.31 0.07
N ASN A 114 -6.37 -4.30 0.85
CA ASN A 114 -6.93 -2.95 0.79
C ASN A 114 -6.74 -2.27 -0.58
N THR A 115 -5.95 -2.83 -1.49
CA THR A 115 -5.86 -2.40 -2.89
C THR A 115 -7.23 -2.27 -3.54
N HIS A 116 -8.18 -3.11 -3.17
CA HIS A 116 -9.55 -3.05 -3.70
C HIS A 116 -10.27 -1.75 -3.32
N LEU A 117 -10.15 -1.33 -2.06
CA LEU A 117 -10.71 -0.06 -1.60
C LEU A 117 -9.93 1.13 -2.15
N HIS A 118 -8.60 1.04 -2.24
CA HIS A 118 -7.78 2.08 -2.87
C HIS A 118 -8.20 2.34 -4.32
N ASN A 119 -8.37 1.29 -5.13
CA ASN A 119 -8.77 1.42 -6.53
C ASN A 119 -10.22 1.87 -6.68
N PHE A 120 -11.11 1.49 -5.76
CA PHE A 120 -12.45 2.03 -5.70
C PHE A 120 -12.45 3.55 -5.43
N LEU A 121 -11.69 4.02 -4.42
CA LEU A 121 -11.51 5.44 -4.12
C LEU A 121 -10.85 6.19 -5.27
N TRP A 122 -9.83 5.61 -5.89
CA TRP A 122 -9.16 6.16 -7.05
C TRP A 122 -10.13 6.40 -8.21
N ASN A 123 -11.02 5.43 -8.49
CA ASN A 123 -12.07 5.58 -9.50
C ASN A 123 -13.08 6.69 -9.17
N LEU A 124 -13.30 6.98 -7.91
CA LEU A 124 -14.11 8.11 -7.45
C LEU A 124 -13.36 9.45 -7.49
N GLY A 125 -12.07 9.48 -7.82
CA GLY A 125 -11.26 10.69 -7.78
C GLY A 125 -10.87 11.12 -6.37
N ILE A 126 -10.77 10.18 -5.43
CA ILE A 126 -10.35 10.42 -4.05
C ILE A 126 -8.95 9.83 -3.87
N PRO A 127 -7.93 10.66 -3.52
CA PRO A 127 -6.61 10.16 -3.22
C PRO A 127 -6.61 9.28 -1.97
N SER A 128 -5.68 8.33 -1.92
CA SER A 128 -5.53 7.45 -0.77
C SER A 128 -4.06 7.09 -0.54
N TYR A 129 -3.74 6.57 0.63
CA TYR A 129 -2.38 6.39 1.09
C TYR A 129 -2.08 4.91 1.27
N TYR A 130 -1.35 4.34 0.32
CA TYR A 130 -1.01 2.92 0.30
C TYR A 130 0.11 2.63 1.29
N GLY A 131 -0.23 2.06 2.44
CA GLY A 131 0.66 1.78 3.57
C GLY A 131 0.04 2.20 4.92
N GLY A 132 0.81 2.04 6.01
CA GLY A 132 0.41 2.51 7.33
C GLY A 132 -0.70 1.69 8.00
N GLY A 133 -0.69 0.36 7.85
CA GLY A 133 -1.62 -0.53 8.57
C GLY A 133 -1.40 -0.49 10.09
N VAL A 134 -2.50 -0.48 10.87
CA VAL A 134 -2.40 -0.31 12.34
C VAL A 134 -1.62 -1.45 12.99
N MET A 135 -1.92 -2.71 12.65
CA MET A 135 -1.22 -3.87 13.21
C MET A 135 0.18 -4.08 12.64
N ASN A 136 0.45 -3.61 11.42
CA ASN A 136 1.74 -3.78 10.76
C ASN A 136 2.74 -2.69 11.18
N GLN A 137 2.60 -1.47 10.63
CA GLN A 137 3.57 -0.41 10.85
C GLN A 137 3.44 0.21 12.24
N PHE A 138 2.22 0.56 12.67
CA PHE A 138 2.04 1.10 14.02
C PHE A 138 2.19 0.01 15.10
N GLY A 139 1.76 -1.24 14.85
CA GLY A 139 1.90 -2.38 15.75
C GLY A 139 3.30 -3.04 15.75
N MET A 140 4.27 -2.47 15.04
CA MET A 140 5.61 -3.06 14.88
C MET A 140 6.33 -3.30 16.22
N ASN A 141 7.08 -4.40 16.30
CA ASN A 141 7.89 -4.79 17.44
C ASN A 141 8.91 -3.71 17.83
N VAL A 142 9.10 -3.47 19.13
CA VAL A 142 10.04 -2.52 19.74
C VAL A 142 9.78 -1.07 19.29
N LYS A 143 10.05 -0.72 18.03
CA LYS A 143 9.82 0.62 17.46
C LYS A 143 9.49 0.54 15.97
N MET A 144 8.83 1.57 15.46
CA MET A 144 8.66 1.80 14.02
C MET A 144 9.99 2.22 13.40
N PHE A 145 10.20 1.90 12.12
CA PHE A 145 11.32 2.46 11.36
C PHE A 145 11.16 3.98 11.20
N ASP A 146 12.26 4.71 11.29
CA ASP A 146 12.23 6.18 11.23
C ASP A 146 11.72 6.70 9.88
N GLU A 147 12.06 6.02 8.78
CA GLU A 147 11.60 6.31 7.43
C GLU A 147 10.07 6.14 7.31
N THR A 148 9.53 5.07 7.91
CA THR A 148 8.08 4.82 7.98
C THR A 148 7.38 5.92 8.78
N VAL A 149 7.92 6.31 9.94
CA VAL A 149 7.37 7.40 10.76
C VAL A 149 7.38 8.72 10.00
N GLN A 150 8.47 9.04 9.31
CA GLN A 150 8.58 10.27 8.52
C GLN A 150 7.57 10.29 7.37
N SER A 151 7.44 9.18 6.65
CA SER A 151 6.49 9.03 5.54
C SER A 151 5.03 9.16 6.00
N ILE A 152 4.65 8.51 7.09
CA ILE A 152 3.30 8.63 7.67
C ILE A 152 3.05 10.08 8.13
N LYS A 153 4.01 10.73 8.79
CA LYS A 153 3.88 12.14 9.18
C LYS A 153 3.77 13.07 7.98
N GLN A 154 4.47 12.80 6.89
CA GLN A 154 4.32 13.54 5.64
C GLN A 154 2.89 13.39 5.10
N ALA A 155 2.39 12.16 5.00
CA ALA A 155 1.06 11.88 4.49
C ALA A 155 -0.05 12.54 5.33
N LEU A 156 0.07 12.49 6.66
CA LEU A 156 -0.93 13.01 7.60
C LEU A 156 -0.92 14.53 7.71
N PHE A 157 0.26 15.13 7.93
CA PHE A 157 0.37 16.49 8.47
C PHE A 157 0.98 17.51 7.51
N LYS A 158 1.51 17.07 6.35
CA LYS A 158 2.23 17.98 5.44
C LYS A 158 1.74 17.81 4.01
N SER A 159 1.68 18.93 3.31
CA SER A 159 1.52 18.98 1.85
C SER A 159 2.87 19.20 1.18
N GLY A 160 2.94 18.93 -0.13
CA GLY A 160 4.09 19.22 -0.95
C GLY A 160 4.94 18.00 -1.27
N GLU A 161 6.14 18.26 -1.75
CA GLU A 161 7.03 17.24 -2.30
C GLU A 161 7.79 16.49 -1.20
N PHE A 162 7.97 15.18 -1.44
CA PHE A 162 8.74 14.27 -0.60
C PHE A 162 9.62 13.40 -1.48
N GLU A 163 10.94 13.54 -1.35
CA GLU A 163 11.90 12.71 -2.08
C GLU A 163 12.03 11.34 -1.42
N LEU A 164 11.82 10.28 -2.19
CA LEU A 164 12.09 8.90 -1.75
C LEU A 164 13.60 8.71 -1.63
N LYS A 165 14.04 8.36 -0.43
CA LYS A 165 15.42 7.99 -0.14
C LYS A 165 15.53 6.50 0.02
N VAL A 166 16.61 5.92 -0.45
CA VAL A 166 16.93 4.52 -0.21
C VAL A 166 17.22 4.34 1.28
N SER A 167 16.53 3.41 1.95
CA SER A 167 16.87 3.01 3.31
C SER A 167 18.22 2.27 3.34
N THR A 168 18.95 2.39 4.43
CA THR A 168 20.24 1.69 4.58
C THR A 168 20.07 0.20 4.84
N GLU A 169 18.97 -0.16 5.48
CA GLU A 169 18.63 -1.51 5.91
C GLU A 169 17.15 -1.78 5.65
N TYR A 170 16.80 -3.05 5.55
CA TYR A 170 15.41 -3.49 5.45
C TYR A 170 15.17 -4.73 6.30
N ASN A 171 13.88 -5.00 6.59
CA ASN A 171 13.42 -6.24 7.23
C ASN A 171 12.33 -6.89 6.36
N ASP A 172 12.40 -8.20 6.19
CA ASP A 172 11.34 -9.02 5.59
C ASP A 172 10.98 -10.25 6.43
N VAL A 173 11.55 -10.35 7.63
CA VAL A 173 11.31 -11.46 8.55
C VAL A 173 10.32 -11.03 9.63
N SER A 174 9.17 -11.66 9.66
CA SER A 174 8.13 -11.40 10.66
C SER A 174 8.41 -12.15 11.95
N LEU A 175 7.90 -11.63 13.07
CA LEU A 175 7.82 -12.34 14.35
C LEU A 175 6.37 -12.74 14.62
N ASP A 176 6.19 -13.97 15.13
CA ASP A 176 4.86 -14.53 15.38
C ASP A 176 4.09 -13.69 16.41
N TRP A 177 2.91 -13.22 16.03
CA TRP A 177 2.03 -12.42 16.87
C TRP A 177 1.33 -13.23 17.95
N SER A 178 1.25 -14.56 17.84
CA SER A 178 0.70 -15.43 18.88
C SER A 178 1.53 -15.37 20.17
N GLU A 179 2.82 -15.06 20.05
CA GLU A 179 3.76 -14.89 21.15
C GLU A 179 3.88 -13.41 21.51
N LYS A 180 3.11 -12.97 22.53
CA LYS A 180 3.06 -11.55 22.93
C LYS A 180 4.45 -10.97 23.27
N GLU A 181 5.35 -11.79 23.79
CA GLU A 181 6.73 -11.44 24.14
C GLU A 181 7.55 -11.01 22.92
N ASN A 182 7.12 -11.41 21.72
CA ASN A 182 7.75 -10.99 20.47
C ASN A 182 7.65 -9.48 20.24
N LEU A 183 6.68 -8.79 20.83
CA LEU A 183 6.59 -7.33 20.74
C LEU A 183 7.83 -6.61 21.33
N ALA A 184 8.52 -7.25 22.27
CA ALA A 184 9.75 -6.73 22.88
C ALA A 184 11.03 -7.17 22.16
N LYS A 185 10.94 -8.01 21.11
CA LYS A 185 12.10 -8.51 20.36
C LYS A 185 12.38 -7.67 19.14
N GLN A 186 13.64 -7.29 18.98
CA GLN A 186 14.10 -6.57 17.79
C GLN A 186 13.97 -7.45 16.54
N ARG A 187 13.44 -6.90 15.45
CA ARG A 187 13.44 -7.56 14.13
C ARG A 187 14.85 -7.61 13.55
N THR A 188 15.15 -8.67 12.81
CA THR A 188 16.40 -8.79 12.06
C THR A 188 16.35 -7.88 10.85
N VAL A 189 17.42 -7.11 10.63
CA VAL A 189 17.57 -6.28 9.44
C VAL A 189 18.69 -6.79 8.55
N GLU A 190 18.59 -6.51 7.27
CA GLU A 190 19.58 -6.80 6.23
C GLU A 190 19.99 -5.51 5.51
N PRO A 191 21.23 -5.39 5.01
CA PRO A 191 21.63 -4.26 4.19
C PRO A 191 20.77 -4.15 2.93
N ASN A 192 20.40 -2.91 2.54
CA ASN A 192 19.62 -2.64 1.35
C ASN A 192 20.54 -2.41 0.15
N ASP A 193 20.31 -3.13 -0.95
CA ASP A 193 21.06 -3.00 -2.21
C ASP A 193 20.72 -1.70 -2.99
N GLY A 194 19.72 -0.95 -2.52
CA GLY A 194 19.25 0.26 -3.18
C GLY A 194 18.18 0.00 -4.25
N PHE A 195 17.78 1.08 -4.93
CA PHE A 195 16.80 1.00 -6.02
C PHE A 195 17.45 0.55 -7.32
N PHE A 196 16.80 -0.36 -8.04
CA PHE A 196 17.24 -0.81 -9.36
C PHE A 196 16.53 0.00 -10.45
N TRP A 197 17.29 0.74 -11.21
CA TRP A 197 16.82 1.65 -12.24
C TRP A 197 17.04 1.09 -13.62
N ASP A 198 16.01 1.11 -14.46
CA ASP A 198 16.08 0.86 -15.88
C ASP A 198 15.32 1.94 -16.66
N GLY A 199 15.90 2.41 -17.77
CA GLY A 199 15.39 3.53 -18.56
C GLY A 199 16.14 4.84 -18.30
N HIS A 200 15.95 5.80 -19.20
CA HIS A 200 16.68 7.07 -19.24
C HIS A 200 15.78 8.29 -19.34
N LYS A 201 14.46 8.10 -19.40
CA LYS A 201 13.50 9.21 -19.52
C LYS A 201 13.15 9.79 -18.15
N GLU A 202 12.84 11.07 -18.18
CA GLU A 202 12.07 11.71 -17.13
C GLU A 202 10.60 11.32 -17.26
N ALA A 203 9.91 11.17 -16.15
CA ALA A 203 8.50 10.83 -16.13
C ALA A 203 7.78 11.57 -15.00
N GLU A 204 6.53 11.94 -15.26
CA GLU A 204 5.63 12.51 -14.27
C GLU A 204 4.23 11.93 -14.51
N GLY A 205 3.54 11.54 -13.44
CA GLY A 205 2.19 11.00 -13.57
C GLY A 205 1.51 10.74 -12.24
N ILE A 206 0.22 10.47 -12.31
CA ILE A 206 -0.60 10.12 -11.16
C ILE A 206 -0.36 8.67 -10.77
N LEU A 207 -0.12 8.41 -9.49
CA LEU A 207 0.11 7.05 -8.97
C LEU A 207 -1.19 6.22 -8.98
N TRP A 208 -1.09 5.02 -9.54
CA TRP A 208 -2.14 4.00 -9.53
C TRP A 208 -1.53 2.60 -9.41
N GLY A 209 -2.23 1.69 -8.72
CA GLY A 209 -1.83 0.29 -8.62
C GLY A 209 -2.08 -0.30 -7.24
N GLY A 210 -1.13 -1.09 -6.72
CA GLY A 210 -1.18 -1.74 -5.41
C GLY A 210 -0.60 -3.15 -5.41
N CYS A 211 -1.18 -4.04 -4.58
CA CYS A 211 -0.77 -5.43 -4.43
C CYS A 211 -1.15 -6.25 -5.67
N VAL A 212 -0.17 -6.97 -6.22
CA VAL A 212 -0.33 -7.79 -7.44
C VAL A 212 -1.44 -8.83 -7.29
N GLU A 213 -1.53 -9.51 -6.16
CA GLU A 213 -2.53 -10.55 -5.91
C GLU A 213 -3.95 -9.98 -5.92
N SER A 214 -4.15 -8.81 -5.38
CA SER A 214 -5.43 -8.08 -5.48
C SER A 214 -5.73 -7.65 -6.92
N LEU A 215 -4.71 -7.20 -7.65
CA LEU A 215 -4.85 -6.81 -9.06
C LEU A 215 -5.17 -8.02 -9.95
N VAL A 216 -4.62 -9.22 -9.67
CA VAL A 216 -5.02 -10.47 -10.36
C VAL A 216 -6.54 -10.65 -10.29
N VAL A 217 -7.13 -10.49 -9.10
CA VAL A 217 -8.58 -10.68 -8.92
C VAL A 217 -9.37 -9.58 -9.63
N GLN A 218 -8.90 -8.32 -9.59
CA GLN A 218 -9.54 -7.22 -10.32
C GLN A 218 -9.48 -7.44 -11.84
N CYS A 219 -8.33 -7.86 -12.38
CA CYS A 219 -8.18 -8.15 -13.80
C CYS A 219 -9.07 -9.32 -14.25
N SER A 220 -9.14 -10.39 -13.46
CA SER A 220 -9.96 -11.57 -13.79
C SER A 220 -11.46 -11.31 -13.74
N THR A 221 -11.89 -10.34 -12.94
CA THR A 221 -13.32 -9.97 -12.79
C THR A 221 -13.70 -8.73 -13.59
N ASP A 222 -12.73 -8.02 -14.15
CA ASP A 222 -12.87 -6.70 -14.80
C ASP A 222 -13.61 -5.67 -13.92
N LYS A 223 -13.31 -5.69 -12.58
CA LYS A 223 -13.96 -4.82 -11.60
C LYS A 223 -12.95 -3.90 -10.94
N TYR A 224 -13.38 -2.67 -10.72
CA TYR A 224 -12.64 -1.62 -10.00
C TYR A 224 -11.33 -1.19 -10.66
N LEU A 225 -11.05 -1.69 -11.86
CA LEU A 225 -9.98 -1.17 -12.70
C LEU A 225 -10.33 0.22 -13.23
N PRO A 226 -9.34 1.09 -13.50
CA PRO A 226 -9.59 2.36 -14.19
C PRO A 226 -10.06 2.12 -15.62
N SER A 227 -10.77 3.10 -16.18
CA SER A 227 -11.03 3.11 -17.61
C SER A 227 -9.77 3.43 -18.41
N ASP A 228 -9.76 3.06 -19.68
CA ASP A 228 -8.63 3.33 -20.59
C ASP A 228 -8.28 4.82 -20.70
N ASP A 229 -9.27 5.71 -20.57
CA ASP A 229 -9.04 7.15 -20.58
C ASP A 229 -8.45 7.65 -19.25
N SER A 230 -8.84 7.04 -18.13
CA SER A 230 -8.37 7.46 -16.82
C SER A 230 -6.97 6.95 -16.46
N ILE A 231 -6.51 5.88 -17.11
CA ILE A 231 -5.16 5.34 -16.89
C ILE A 231 -4.07 6.12 -17.65
N GLU A 232 -4.48 6.96 -18.62
CA GLU A 232 -3.56 7.77 -19.41
C GLU A 232 -2.74 8.75 -18.52
N GLY A 233 -1.43 8.71 -18.65
CA GLY A 233 -0.53 9.58 -17.91
C GLY A 233 -0.30 9.15 -16.45
N THR A 234 -0.59 7.89 -16.10
CA THR A 234 -0.34 7.39 -14.74
C THR A 234 1.05 6.75 -14.58
N VAL A 235 1.48 6.64 -13.34
CA VAL A 235 2.66 5.87 -12.91
C VAL A 235 2.14 4.62 -12.21
N LEU A 236 2.51 3.44 -12.74
CA LEU A 236 2.12 2.16 -12.18
C LEU A 236 2.91 1.87 -10.90
N VAL A 237 2.21 1.56 -9.81
CA VAL A 237 2.77 1.15 -8.51
C VAL A 237 2.41 -0.30 -8.24
N LEU A 238 3.41 -1.16 -8.06
CA LEU A 238 3.21 -2.59 -7.83
C LEU A 238 4.02 -3.09 -6.63
N GLU A 239 3.45 -3.99 -5.86
CA GLU A 239 4.17 -4.78 -4.86
C GLU A 239 3.51 -6.15 -4.72
N THR A 240 4.19 -7.13 -4.12
CA THR A 240 3.70 -8.50 -3.91
C THR A 240 3.45 -8.77 -2.45
N ALA A 241 2.41 -9.56 -2.16
CA ALA A 241 2.03 -9.94 -0.80
C ALA A 241 3.10 -10.78 -0.08
N GLU A 242 2.84 -11.04 1.20
CA GLU A 242 3.72 -11.84 2.07
C GLU A 242 3.82 -13.32 1.67
N ASP A 243 2.88 -13.84 0.89
CA ASP A 243 2.81 -15.26 0.49
C ASP A 243 3.96 -15.71 -0.43
N ILE A 244 4.89 -14.82 -0.75
CA ILE A 244 6.03 -15.09 -1.63
C ILE A 244 5.57 -15.69 -2.96
N PRO A 245 4.71 -14.96 -3.71
CA PRO A 245 4.14 -15.47 -4.96
C PRO A 245 5.22 -15.77 -5.98
N GLU A 246 4.98 -16.81 -6.76
CA GLU A 246 5.87 -17.14 -7.87
C GLU A 246 5.90 -16.01 -8.91
N HIS A 247 7.04 -15.78 -9.56
CA HIS A 247 7.23 -14.65 -10.48
C HIS A 247 6.23 -14.61 -11.65
N TRP A 248 5.64 -15.75 -12.05
CA TRP A 248 4.63 -15.78 -13.11
C TRP A 248 3.28 -15.13 -12.70
N ILE A 249 3.04 -14.93 -11.42
CA ILE A 249 1.84 -14.17 -10.96
C ILE A 249 1.94 -12.72 -11.39
N ILE A 250 3.08 -12.05 -11.16
CA ILE A 250 3.31 -10.68 -11.62
C ILE A 250 3.36 -10.61 -13.15
N GLU A 251 3.91 -11.63 -13.81
CA GLU A 251 3.89 -11.75 -15.26
C GLU A 251 2.46 -11.70 -15.82
N TYR A 252 1.52 -12.44 -15.24
CA TYR A 252 0.13 -12.45 -15.70
C TYR A 252 -0.53 -11.07 -15.59
N VAL A 253 -0.31 -10.36 -14.49
CA VAL A 253 -0.85 -9.00 -14.32
C VAL A 253 -0.25 -8.04 -15.35
N LEU A 254 1.07 -8.05 -15.49
CA LEU A 254 1.75 -7.18 -16.44
C LEU A 254 1.38 -7.50 -17.89
N THR A 255 1.29 -8.79 -18.26
CA THR A 255 0.79 -9.21 -19.57
C THR A 255 -0.63 -8.73 -19.80
N GLY A 256 -1.51 -8.86 -18.79
CA GLY A 256 -2.87 -8.34 -18.87
C GLY A 256 -2.94 -6.84 -19.10
N PHE A 257 -2.05 -6.05 -18.49
CA PHE A 257 -1.93 -4.61 -18.75
C PHE A 257 -1.37 -4.32 -20.15
N GLY A 258 -0.40 -5.12 -20.59
CA GLY A 258 0.17 -5.02 -21.93
C GLY A 258 -0.86 -5.25 -23.02
N GLU A 259 -1.63 -6.34 -22.95
CA GLU A 259 -2.69 -6.68 -23.89
C GLU A 259 -3.87 -5.67 -23.89
N ARG A 260 -4.04 -4.91 -22.80
CA ARG A 260 -4.96 -3.75 -22.74
C ARG A 260 -4.37 -2.49 -23.38
N GLY A 261 -3.10 -2.49 -23.82
CA GLY A 261 -2.39 -1.33 -24.33
C GLY A 261 -2.01 -0.29 -23.26
N TRP A 262 -2.01 -0.68 -21.98
CA TRP A 262 -1.80 0.27 -20.87
C TRP A 262 -0.32 0.67 -20.73
N PHE A 263 0.64 -0.13 -21.20
CA PHE A 263 2.04 0.28 -21.21
C PHE A 263 2.36 1.44 -22.16
N ASP A 264 1.51 1.72 -23.14
CA ASP A 264 1.61 2.93 -23.95
C ASP A 264 1.11 4.18 -23.20
N LYS A 265 0.32 3.99 -22.14
CA LYS A 265 -0.30 5.03 -21.32
C LYS A 265 0.44 5.32 -20.03
N PHE A 266 1.10 4.32 -19.44
CA PHE A 266 1.93 4.50 -18.25
C PHE A 266 3.16 5.35 -18.55
N GLN A 267 3.48 6.25 -17.63
CA GLN A 267 4.68 7.09 -17.69
C GLN A 267 5.91 6.41 -17.06
N ALA A 268 5.70 5.58 -16.06
CA ALA A 268 6.73 4.81 -15.37
C ALA A 268 6.14 3.62 -14.62
N VAL A 269 7.00 2.69 -14.17
CA VAL A 269 6.65 1.57 -13.30
C VAL A 269 7.52 1.64 -12.03
N LEU A 270 6.88 1.69 -10.87
CA LEU A 270 7.50 1.67 -9.54
C LEU A 270 7.15 0.37 -8.84
N VAL A 271 8.14 -0.42 -8.44
CA VAL A 271 7.92 -1.73 -7.81
C VAL A 271 8.54 -1.79 -6.43
N GLY A 272 7.72 -2.13 -5.44
CA GLY A 272 8.16 -2.36 -4.05
C GLY A 272 9.08 -3.57 -3.94
N ARG A 273 9.87 -3.62 -2.85
CA ARG A 273 10.74 -4.76 -2.57
C ARG A 273 9.89 -5.99 -2.29
N PRO A 274 10.02 -7.11 -3.05
CA PRO A 274 9.31 -8.34 -2.75
C PRO A 274 9.74 -8.92 -1.40
N LYS A 275 8.77 -9.22 -0.53
CA LYS A 275 9.02 -10.01 0.68
C LYS A 275 9.41 -11.43 0.26
N ALA A 276 10.46 -11.96 0.86
CA ALA A 276 11.05 -13.24 0.45
C ALA A 276 11.18 -14.25 1.60
N TRP A 277 10.54 -13.98 2.72
CA TRP A 277 10.50 -14.86 3.88
C TRP A 277 9.10 -14.89 4.48
N GLU A 278 8.61 -16.08 4.83
CA GLU A 278 7.36 -16.27 5.59
C GLU A 278 7.48 -17.51 6.48
N PHE A 279 6.63 -17.68 7.49
CA PHE A 279 6.68 -18.78 8.47
C PHE A 279 6.63 -20.17 7.83
N ASN A 280 5.88 -20.32 6.74
CA ASN A 280 5.78 -21.55 5.96
C ASN A 280 6.83 -21.68 4.86
N LYS A 281 7.60 -20.62 4.55
CA LYS A 281 8.67 -20.57 3.53
C LYS A 281 9.85 -19.73 4.01
N GLN A 282 10.64 -20.31 4.93
CA GLN A 282 11.78 -19.64 5.57
C GLN A 282 13.02 -19.71 4.67
N ASN A 283 13.03 -18.91 3.62
CA ASN A 283 14.12 -18.85 2.67
C ASN A 283 15.44 -18.42 3.31
N SER A 284 16.55 -19.09 2.91
CA SER A 284 17.92 -18.63 3.24
C SER A 284 18.23 -17.30 2.55
N LYS A 285 19.33 -16.66 2.92
CA LYS A 285 19.76 -15.40 2.30
C LYS A 285 19.92 -15.53 0.80
N GLU A 286 20.51 -16.63 0.33
CA GLU A 286 20.72 -16.93 -1.09
C GLU A 286 19.39 -17.16 -1.82
N GLN A 287 18.47 -17.89 -1.20
CA GLN A 287 17.13 -18.13 -1.76
C GLN A 287 16.32 -16.83 -1.85
N LYS A 288 16.40 -15.95 -0.85
CA LYS A 288 15.77 -14.63 -0.88
C LYS A 288 16.33 -13.77 -2.02
N ALA A 289 17.65 -13.76 -2.20
CA ALA A 289 18.31 -13.02 -3.26
C ALA A 289 17.89 -13.51 -4.65
N GLU A 290 17.87 -14.84 -4.86
CA GLU A 290 17.43 -15.44 -6.13
C GLU A 290 15.96 -15.17 -6.42
N TYR A 291 15.06 -15.31 -5.42
CA TYR A 291 13.66 -14.99 -5.56
C TYR A 291 13.43 -13.53 -6.00
N ARG A 292 14.07 -12.57 -5.31
CA ARG A 292 13.96 -11.15 -5.67
C ARG A 292 14.54 -10.85 -7.06
N LYS A 293 15.60 -11.52 -7.44
CA LYS A 293 16.18 -11.41 -8.78
C LYS A 293 15.19 -11.89 -9.84
N GLN A 294 14.58 -13.06 -9.67
CA GLN A 294 13.58 -13.59 -10.59
C GLN A 294 12.38 -12.65 -10.74
N GLN A 295 11.88 -12.08 -9.63
CA GLN A 295 10.80 -11.09 -9.66
C GLN A 295 11.21 -9.87 -10.50
N ARG A 296 12.39 -9.30 -10.25
CA ARG A 296 12.89 -8.12 -10.98
C ARG A 296 13.10 -8.38 -12.47
N GLU A 297 13.68 -9.51 -12.81
CA GLU A 297 13.93 -9.90 -14.21
C GLU A 297 12.61 -10.10 -14.96
N THR A 298 11.60 -10.69 -14.31
CA THR A 298 10.28 -10.89 -14.90
C THR A 298 9.59 -9.54 -15.14
N VAL A 299 9.58 -8.64 -14.16
CA VAL A 299 9.01 -7.30 -14.32
C VAL A 299 9.65 -6.58 -15.50
N LEU A 300 10.98 -6.53 -15.52
CA LEU A 300 11.69 -5.80 -16.57
C LEU A 300 11.46 -6.42 -17.96
N ARG A 301 11.53 -7.73 -18.07
CA ARG A 301 11.28 -8.45 -19.32
C ARG A 301 9.91 -8.13 -19.88
N VAL A 302 8.86 -8.32 -19.08
CA VAL A 302 7.47 -8.12 -19.55
C VAL A 302 7.21 -6.65 -19.89
N VAL A 303 7.63 -5.71 -19.05
CA VAL A 303 7.47 -4.28 -19.39
C VAL A 303 8.17 -3.95 -20.70
N ARG A 304 9.37 -4.47 -20.96
CA ARG A 304 10.14 -4.21 -22.19
C ARG A 304 9.56 -4.87 -23.43
N GLU A 305 8.79 -5.94 -23.30
CA GLU A 305 8.02 -6.52 -24.41
C GLU A 305 6.97 -5.55 -24.95
N TYR A 306 6.34 -4.73 -24.08
CA TYR A 306 5.29 -3.78 -24.47
C TYR A 306 5.78 -2.33 -24.60
N ASN A 307 6.74 -1.90 -23.79
CA ASN A 307 7.28 -0.53 -23.85
C ASN A 307 8.80 -0.52 -23.57
N ALA A 308 9.55 -0.21 -24.60
CA ALA A 308 11.02 -0.23 -24.55
C ALA A 308 11.64 0.93 -23.75
N THR A 309 10.89 1.96 -23.38
CA THR A 309 11.48 3.25 -22.97
C THR A 309 11.02 3.85 -21.64
N ILE A 310 9.85 3.46 -21.09
CA ILE A 310 9.37 4.01 -19.82
C ILE A 310 10.33 3.65 -18.69
N PRO A 311 10.57 4.54 -17.72
CA PRO A 311 11.36 4.22 -16.54
C PRO A 311 10.73 3.08 -15.74
N VAL A 312 11.57 2.13 -15.32
CA VAL A 312 11.21 1.05 -14.38
C VAL A 312 12.14 1.16 -13.19
N VAL A 313 11.58 1.38 -12.01
CA VAL A 313 12.35 1.45 -10.77
C VAL A 313 11.83 0.40 -9.81
N GLN A 314 12.73 -0.46 -9.34
CA GLN A 314 12.37 -1.61 -8.52
C GLN A 314 13.13 -1.62 -7.20
N ASN A 315 12.70 -2.45 -6.26
CA ASN A 315 13.25 -2.57 -4.91
C ASN A 315 13.00 -1.33 -4.03
N LEU A 316 11.86 -0.65 -4.24
CA LEU A 316 11.48 0.49 -3.43
C LEU A 316 11.01 0.04 -2.04
N ASP A 317 11.14 0.94 -1.07
CA ASP A 317 10.78 0.70 0.33
C ASP A 317 9.26 0.89 0.56
N PHE A 318 8.42 0.11 -0.12
CA PHE A 318 6.97 0.03 0.13
C PHE A 318 6.44 -1.39 -0.09
N GLY A 319 5.22 -1.67 0.36
CA GLY A 319 4.62 -3.00 0.31
C GLY A 319 4.86 -3.81 1.58
N HIS A 320 5.20 -5.09 1.46
CA HIS A 320 5.26 -6.05 2.58
C HIS A 320 6.64 -6.19 3.24
N THR A 321 7.57 -5.29 2.96
CA THR A 321 8.85 -5.19 3.69
C THR A 321 8.95 -3.87 4.46
N ASP A 322 9.80 -3.83 5.48
CA ASP A 322 10.06 -2.62 6.25
C ASP A 322 11.49 -2.09 6.02
N PRO A 323 11.71 -0.75 6.06
CA PRO A 323 10.71 0.28 6.26
C PRO A 323 9.66 0.32 5.15
N GLN A 324 8.45 0.76 5.49
CA GLN A 324 7.40 0.97 4.51
C GLN A 324 7.15 2.47 4.33
N ILE A 325 7.35 2.95 3.13
CA ILE A 325 6.96 4.30 2.70
C ILE A 325 5.51 4.26 2.22
N VAL A 326 4.73 5.23 2.64
CA VAL A 326 3.33 5.37 2.23
C VAL A 326 3.26 5.97 0.83
N MET A 327 2.67 5.27 -0.14
CA MET A 327 2.53 5.74 -1.52
C MET A 327 1.20 6.50 -1.69
N PRO A 328 1.22 7.79 -2.10
CA PRO A 328 0.02 8.60 -2.23
C PRO A 328 -0.70 8.34 -3.57
N LEU A 329 -1.49 7.26 -3.64
CA LEU A 329 -2.27 6.92 -4.83
C LEU A 329 -3.28 8.03 -5.18
N GLY A 330 -3.36 8.40 -6.45
CA GLY A 330 -4.15 9.54 -6.91
C GLY A 330 -3.40 10.88 -6.87
N ASN A 331 -2.18 10.91 -6.34
CA ASN A 331 -1.30 12.07 -6.36
C ASN A 331 -0.14 11.88 -7.35
N ILE A 332 0.59 12.94 -7.61
CA ILE A 332 1.66 12.98 -8.63
C ILE A 332 2.97 12.41 -8.08
N ALA A 333 3.65 11.63 -8.92
CA ALA A 333 5.06 11.29 -8.76
C ALA A 333 5.88 11.83 -9.92
N LYS A 334 7.08 12.34 -9.62
CA LYS A 334 8.11 12.75 -10.59
C LYS A 334 9.28 11.80 -10.49
N ILE A 335 9.69 11.23 -11.60
CA ILE A 335 10.77 10.24 -11.69
C ILE A 335 11.87 10.80 -12.60
N SER A 336 13.04 11.07 -12.04
CA SER A 336 14.21 11.47 -12.79
C SER A 336 15.19 10.31 -12.89
N SER A 337 15.25 9.70 -14.07
CA SER A 337 16.17 8.58 -14.33
C SER A 337 17.63 9.04 -14.35
N GLU A 338 17.90 10.28 -14.78
CA GLU A 338 19.25 10.86 -14.81
C GLU A 338 19.77 11.10 -13.40
N GLN A 339 18.94 11.74 -12.55
CA GLN A 339 19.33 12.11 -11.17
C GLN A 339 19.14 10.95 -10.17
N LYS A 340 18.53 9.85 -10.60
CA LYS A 340 18.11 8.72 -9.73
C LYS A 340 17.23 9.19 -8.57
N LYS A 341 16.22 10.01 -8.88
CA LYS A 341 15.30 10.60 -7.90
C LYS A 341 13.86 10.26 -8.20
N ILE A 342 13.11 10.00 -7.14
CA ILE A 342 11.65 9.90 -7.15
C ILE A 342 11.12 10.91 -6.14
N ILE A 343 10.23 11.77 -6.59
CA ILE A 343 9.57 12.77 -5.75
C ILE A 343 8.07 12.49 -5.76
N LEU A 344 7.50 12.27 -4.60
CA LEU A 344 6.06 12.09 -4.38
C LEU A 344 5.44 13.41 -3.92
N THR A 345 4.24 13.73 -4.41
CA THR A 345 3.44 14.86 -3.91
C THR A 345 2.41 14.35 -2.91
N TYR A 346 2.28 15.01 -1.74
CA TYR A 346 1.33 14.66 -0.68
C TYR A 346 0.32 15.77 -0.44
#